data_af8f55ce5878d944783d4cd5d3ac613c
#
_entry.id   af8f55ce5878d944783d4cd5d3ac613c
#
_cell.length_a   1.000
_cell.length_b   1.000
_cell.length_c   1.000
_cell.angle_alpha   90.00
_cell.angle_beta   90.00
_cell.angle_gamma   90.00
#
_symmetry.space_group_name_H-M   'P 1'
#
loop_
_entity.id
_entity.type
_entity.pdbx_description
1 polymer ?
#
loop_
_entity_poly.entity_id
_entity_poly.type
_entity_poly.pdbx_seq_one_letter_code
_entity_poly.pdbx_strand_id
1 'polypeptide(L)'
;GMVPVALGSDTGGSVRIPASLCGNTGLKTTVGRIGRGGVYPLSWSLDSVGPLARSVEDTALAYQSLQGVDVNDESTWGIAAQDVLDELQDGIKGMRLAFAESAFWQDVDPDIEQAVRECGPTFKELGATVDSIDFDEAEQARQLNSKGLIIAAEAYTLNKKWLEEDFERLDPIVAHRMIKGKAVETSEYL
;
A
#
# COMPACT_ATOMS: atom_id res chain seq x y z
N GLY A 1 -6.87 -0.31 19.99
CA GLY A 1 -8.07 -0.52 20.12
C GLY A 1 -9.23 0.46 20.32
N MET A 2 -9.28 1.63 19.65
CA MET A 2 -10.48 2.50 19.74
C MET A 2 -11.64 2.01 18.84
N VAL A 3 -11.30 1.34 17.73
CA VAL A 3 -12.28 0.80 16.78
C VAL A 3 -11.86 -0.60 16.34
N PRO A 4 -12.81 -1.48 15.93
CA PRO A 4 -12.47 -2.82 15.43
C PRO A 4 -11.81 -2.77 14.06
N VAL A 5 -12.25 -1.87 13.16
CA VAL A 5 -11.73 -1.67 11.81
C VAL A 5 -11.57 -0.17 11.58
N ALA A 6 -10.51 0.19 10.86
CA ALA A 6 -10.28 1.53 10.34
C ALA A 6 -10.03 1.47 8.83
N LEU A 7 -10.33 2.56 8.12
CA LEU A 7 -9.98 2.73 6.72
C LEU A 7 -8.79 3.67 6.61
N GLY A 8 -7.91 3.38 5.67
CA GLY A 8 -6.79 4.23 5.31
C GLY A 8 -6.60 4.30 3.80
N SER A 9 -5.78 5.23 3.35
CA SER A 9 -5.26 5.25 2.00
C SER A 9 -3.78 4.87 2.00
N ASP A 10 -3.35 4.18 0.97
CA ASP A 10 -1.96 3.74 0.79
C ASP A 10 -1.47 4.17 -0.58
N THR A 11 -0.56 5.13 -0.59
CA THR A 11 0.09 5.65 -1.78
C THR A 11 1.50 5.09 -1.92
N GLY A 12 2.19 4.93 -0.80
CA GLY A 12 3.55 4.40 -0.72
C GLY A 12 3.81 3.55 0.51
N GLY A 13 2.74 3.03 1.16
CA GLY A 13 2.85 2.22 2.37
C GLY A 13 1.93 2.66 3.51
N SER A 14 1.09 3.68 3.32
CA SER A 14 0.40 4.36 4.44
C SER A 14 -0.72 3.56 5.11
N VAL A 15 -1.10 2.39 4.59
CA VAL A 15 -1.90 1.37 5.31
C VAL A 15 -0.97 0.31 5.91
N ARG A 16 -0.01 -0.19 5.13
CA ARG A 16 0.87 -1.30 5.53
C ARG A 16 1.88 -0.92 6.61
N ILE A 17 2.52 0.24 6.50
CA ILE A 17 3.50 0.72 7.48
C ILE A 17 2.88 0.89 8.87
N PRO A 18 1.79 1.67 9.04
CA PRO A 18 1.19 1.80 10.37
C PRO A 18 0.60 0.49 10.90
N ALA A 19 0.10 -0.39 10.04
CA ALA A 19 -0.33 -1.71 10.46
C ALA A 19 0.82 -2.52 11.07
N SER A 20 1.97 -2.56 10.40
CA SER A 20 3.17 -3.23 10.90
C SER A 20 3.64 -2.66 12.24
N LEU A 21 3.72 -1.33 12.37
CA LEU A 21 4.17 -0.66 13.59
C LEU A 21 3.20 -0.86 14.77
N CYS A 22 1.92 -1.04 14.50
CA CYS A 22 0.88 -1.22 15.52
C CYS A 22 0.54 -2.68 15.80
N GLY A 23 1.18 -3.65 15.14
CA GLY A 23 0.85 -5.08 15.27
C GLY A 23 -0.56 -5.40 14.77
N ASN A 24 -1.01 -4.70 13.73
CA ASN A 24 -2.30 -4.90 13.08
C ASN A 24 -2.13 -5.53 11.70
N THR A 25 -3.23 -6.01 11.13
CA THR A 25 -3.30 -6.41 9.73
C THR A 25 -3.76 -5.23 8.88
N GLY A 26 -2.99 -4.87 7.87
CA GLY A 26 -3.33 -3.82 6.90
C GLY A 26 -3.30 -4.38 5.48
N LEU A 27 -4.37 -4.16 4.73
CA LEU A 27 -4.49 -4.61 3.35
C LEU A 27 -4.39 -3.42 2.38
N LYS A 28 -3.31 -3.34 1.61
CA LYS A 28 -3.28 -2.47 0.44
C LYS A 28 -3.92 -3.20 -0.74
N THR A 29 -4.99 -2.66 -1.24
CA THR A 29 -5.70 -3.25 -2.39
C THR A 29 -5.05 -2.83 -3.72
N THR A 30 -5.34 -3.57 -4.77
CA THR A 30 -5.10 -3.12 -6.15
C THR A 30 -6.02 -1.94 -6.45
N VAL A 31 -5.50 -0.92 -7.14
CA VAL A 31 -6.31 0.24 -7.60
C VAL A 31 -7.53 -0.25 -8.36
N GLY A 32 -8.69 0.31 -8.06
CA GLY A 32 -9.98 -0.07 -8.63
C GLY A 32 -10.72 -1.19 -7.89
N ARG A 33 -10.12 -1.84 -6.89
CA ARG A 33 -10.83 -2.84 -6.06
C ARG A 33 -11.76 -2.19 -5.03
N ILE A 34 -11.33 -1.09 -4.43
CA ILE A 34 -12.16 -0.24 -3.57
C ILE A 34 -12.18 1.15 -4.19
N GLY A 35 -13.37 1.73 -4.30
CA GLY A 35 -13.53 3.06 -4.84
C GLY A 35 -12.90 4.14 -3.97
N ARG A 36 -12.45 5.21 -4.61
CA ARG A 36 -11.83 6.38 -3.99
C ARG A 36 -12.75 7.60 -4.00
N GLY A 37 -14.01 7.43 -4.38
CA GLY A 37 -15.00 8.49 -4.34
C GLY A 37 -15.12 9.08 -2.93
N GLY A 38 -14.94 10.40 -2.80
CA GLY A 38 -14.96 11.09 -1.51
C GLY A 38 -13.68 10.98 -0.68
N VAL A 39 -12.67 10.24 -1.12
CA VAL A 39 -11.34 10.19 -0.49
C VAL A 39 -10.54 11.40 -0.95
N TYR A 40 -9.92 12.13 -0.01
CA TYR A 40 -9.04 13.24 -0.35
C TYR A 40 -7.77 12.72 -1.01
N PRO A 41 -7.44 13.13 -2.23
CA PRO A 41 -6.34 12.53 -2.98
C PRO A 41 -4.98 13.06 -2.54
N LEU A 42 -3.99 12.18 -2.48
CA LEU A 42 -2.58 12.52 -2.40
C LEU A 42 -1.89 12.33 -3.75
N SER A 43 -2.11 11.18 -4.38
CA SER A 43 -1.55 10.82 -5.68
C SER A 43 -2.60 10.05 -6.48
N TRP A 44 -3.09 10.65 -7.55
CA TRP A 44 -4.15 10.07 -8.36
C TRP A 44 -3.80 8.69 -8.94
N SER A 45 -2.55 8.52 -9.35
CA SER A 45 -2.08 7.26 -9.96
C SER A 45 -1.83 6.16 -8.94
N LEU A 46 -1.48 6.50 -7.69
CA LEU A 46 -0.94 5.55 -6.73
C LEU A 46 -1.84 5.29 -5.53
N ASP A 47 -2.79 6.19 -5.23
CA ASP A 47 -3.66 6.02 -4.08
C ASP A 47 -4.52 4.77 -4.21
N SER A 48 -4.56 3.99 -3.15
CA SER A 48 -5.51 2.89 -2.95
C SER A 48 -6.12 2.96 -1.55
N VAL A 49 -7.36 2.55 -1.41
CA VAL A 49 -8.02 2.44 -0.12
C VAL A 49 -7.86 1.03 0.42
N GLY A 50 -7.65 0.92 1.72
CA GLY A 50 -7.54 -0.39 2.36
C GLY A 50 -7.94 -0.39 3.82
N PRO A 51 -8.46 -1.51 4.33
CA PRO A 51 -8.78 -1.68 5.73
C PRO A 51 -7.56 -2.00 6.58
N LEU A 52 -7.65 -1.57 7.85
CA LEU A 52 -6.76 -1.97 8.94
C LEU A 52 -7.63 -2.60 10.04
N ALA A 53 -7.26 -3.80 10.49
CA ALA A 53 -7.98 -4.51 11.53
C ALA A 53 -7.01 -5.32 12.40
N ARG A 54 -7.51 -6.00 13.45
CA ARG A 54 -6.67 -6.81 14.33
C ARG A 54 -6.34 -8.18 13.78
N SER A 55 -7.15 -8.68 12.86
CA SER A 55 -6.98 -10.02 12.27
C SER A 55 -7.09 -9.97 10.74
N VAL A 56 -6.59 -11.00 10.09
CA VAL A 56 -6.77 -11.21 8.64
C VAL A 56 -8.25 -11.37 8.31
N GLU A 57 -9.01 -12.09 9.14
CA GLU A 57 -10.44 -12.32 8.96
C GLU A 57 -11.24 -11.02 9.00
N ASP A 58 -11.03 -10.16 10.02
CA ASP A 58 -11.67 -8.84 10.10
C ASP A 58 -11.31 -7.97 8.88
N THR A 59 -10.06 -8.06 8.43
CA THR A 59 -9.57 -7.32 7.25
C THR A 59 -10.24 -7.81 5.98
N ALA A 60 -10.42 -9.13 5.82
CA ALA A 60 -11.11 -9.74 4.69
C ALA A 60 -12.61 -9.38 4.68
N LEU A 61 -13.28 -9.44 5.83
CA LEU A 61 -14.67 -9.01 5.99
C LEU A 61 -14.86 -7.54 5.61
N ALA A 62 -13.96 -6.67 6.07
CA ALA A 62 -14.00 -5.27 5.70
C ALA A 62 -13.78 -5.07 4.19
N TYR A 63 -12.80 -5.74 3.60
CA TYR A 63 -12.56 -5.70 2.17
C TYR A 63 -13.77 -6.20 1.38
N GLN A 64 -14.37 -7.33 1.77
CA GLN A 64 -15.57 -7.89 1.14
C GLN A 64 -16.72 -6.87 1.10
N SER A 65 -16.84 -6.06 2.15
CA SER A 65 -17.90 -5.06 2.28
C SER A 65 -17.64 -3.78 1.50
N LEU A 66 -16.38 -3.48 1.17
CA LEU A 66 -15.95 -2.22 0.57
C LEU A 66 -15.70 -2.31 -0.93
N GLN A 67 -15.47 -3.51 -1.46
CA GLN A 67 -15.20 -3.71 -2.88
C GLN A 67 -16.47 -3.50 -3.72
N GLY A 68 -16.28 -3.14 -4.99
CA GLY A 68 -17.35 -3.00 -5.95
C GLY A 68 -17.29 -1.69 -6.72
N VAL A 69 -18.29 -1.46 -7.56
CA VAL A 69 -18.35 -0.30 -8.44
C VAL A 69 -18.67 0.96 -7.64
N ASP A 70 -17.82 1.98 -7.78
CA ASP A 70 -18.05 3.34 -7.31
C ASP A 70 -18.34 4.23 -8.52
N VAL A 71 -19.50 4.88 -8.54
CA VAL A 71 -19.88 5.76 -9.63
C VAL A 71 -19.01 7.01 -9.74
N ASN A 72 -18.29 7.36 -8.68
CA ASN A 72 -17.38 8.50 -8.60
C ASN A 72 -15.90 8.12 -8.82
N ASP A 73 -15.61 6.85 -9.10
CA ASP A 73 -14.24 6.37 -9.40
C ASP A 73 -14.26 5.40 -10.57
N GLU A 74 -13.93 5.91 -11.75
CA GLU A 74 -13.89 5.13 -13.00
C GLU A 74 -12.93 3.93 -12.93
N SER A 75 -11.93 3.98 -12.05
CA SER A 75 -10.99 2.85 -11.90
C SER A 75 -11.65 1.56 -11.40
N THR A 76 -12.87 1.67 -10.83
CA THR A 76 -13.63 0.51 -10.35
C THR A 76 -14.52 -0.12 -11.42
N TRP A 77 -14.71 0.57 -12.55
CA TRP A 77 -15.67 0.13 -13.56
C TRP A 77 -15.22 -1.12 -14.30
N GLY A 78 -16.10 -2.07 -14.43
CA GLY A 78 -15.81 -3.36 -15.08
C GLY A 78 -15.03 -4.34 -14.22
N ILE A 79 -14.69 -3.99 -12.97
CA ILE A 79 -14.04 -4.88 -12.02
C ILE A 79 -15.10 -5.61 -11.21
N ALA A 80 -15.20 -6.92 -11.38
CA ALA A 80 -16.12 -7.74 -10.60
C ALA A 80 -15.66 -7.87 -9.15
N ALA A 81 -16.62 -7.82 -8.23
CA ALA A 81 -16.37 -8.17 -6.84
C ALA A 81 -15.95 -9.64 -6.73
N GLN A 82 -15.11 -9.93 -5.76
CA GLN A 82 -14.60 -11.28 -5.47
C GLN A 82 -15.12 -11.73 -4.11
N ASP A 83 -15.56 -12.96 -4.00
CA ASP A 83 -15.78 -13.57 -2.70
C ASP A 83 -14.41 -14.01 -2.14
N VAL A 84 -13.94 -13.27 -1.14
CA VAL A 84 -12.64 -13.54 -0.52
C VAL A 84 -12.77 -14.32 0.79
N LEU A 85 -14.00 -14.59 1.22
CA LEU A 85 -14.26 -15.30 2.47
C LEU A 85 -14.35 -16.80 2.24
N ASP A 86 -14.79 -17.24 1.08
CA ASP A 86 -14.95 -18.65 0.75
C ASP A 86 -13.65 -19.44 0.89
N GLU A 87 -12.52 -18.86 0.44
CA GLU A 87 -11.22 -19.52 0.44
C GLU A 87 -10.34 -19.17 1.66
N LEU A 88 -10.84 -18.33 2.56
CA LEU A 88 -10.02 -17.79 3.67
C LEU A 88 -9.49 -18.88 4.61
N GLN A 89 -10.18 -19.99 4.72
CA GLN A 89 -9.84 -21.12 5.61
C GLN A 89 -9.19 -22.31 4.90
N ASP A 90 -8.97 -22.23 3.57
CA ASP A 90 -8.43 -23.35 2.77
C ASP A 90 -6.96 -23.66 3.06
N GLY A 91 -6.28 -22.72 3.74
CA GLY A 91 -4.86 -22.81 4.04
C GLY A 91 -3.98 -22.52 2.82
N ILE A 92 -2.71 -22.91 2.89
CA ILE A 92 -1.70 -22.56 1.87
C ILE A 92 -1.03 -23.78 1.23
N LYS A 93 -1.60 -24.97 1.41
CA LYS A 93 -1.02 -26.20 0.86
C LYS A 93 -0.89 -26.12 -0.66
N GLY A 94 0.33 -26.35 -1.15
CA GLY A 94 0.64 -26.28 -2.59
C GLY A 94 0.94 -24.89 -3.10
N MET A 95 0.83 -23.84 -2.30
CA MET A 95 1.27 -22.51 -2.70
C MET A 95 2.78 -22.47 -2.87
N ARG A 96 3.22 -21.61 -3.82
CA ARG A 96 4.64 -21.29 -4.02
C ARG A 96 4.90 -19.89 -3.46
N LEU A 97 5.75 -19.82 -2.46
CA LEU A 97 6.17 -18.59 -1.81
C LEU A 97 7.67 -18.38 -2.04
N ALA A 98 8.11 -17.15 -2.05
CA ALA A 98 9.53 -16.82 -2.15
C ALA A 98 9.89 -15.60 -1.31
N PHE A 99 11.08 -15.62 -0.74
CA PHE A 99 11.73 -14.39 -0.28
C PHE A 99 12.35 -13.68 -1.48
N ALA A 100 11.98 -12.42 -1.67
CA ALA A 100 12.56 -11.56 -2.69
C ALA A 100 13.88 -10.98 -2.19
N GLU A 101 14.99 -11.56 -2.61
CA GLU A 101 16.34 -11.08 -2.26
C GLU A 101 16.64 -9.83 -3.08
N SER A 102 16.55 -8.68 -2.46
CA SER A 102 16.61 -7.39 -3.13
C SER A 102 16.89 -6.25 -2.16
N ALA A 103 16.71 -5.03 -2.63
CA ALA A 103 16.79 -3.80 -1.84
C ALA A 103 15.86 -3.78 -0.60
N PHE A 104 14.88 -4.66 -0.51
CA PHE A 104 13.99 -4.74 0.66
C PHE A 104 14.71 -5.17 1.94
N TRP A 105 15.86 -5.83 1.83
CA TRP A 105 16.67 -6.30 2.96
C TRP A 105 17.81 -5.34 3.32
N GLN A 106 17.99 -4.25 2.56
CA GLN A 106 19.03 -3.27 2.86
C GLN A 106 18.64 -2.45 4.09
N ASP A 107 19.58 -2.34 5.03
CA ASP A 107 19.43 -1.57 6.27
C ASP A 107 18.21 -1.98 7.14
N VAL A 108 17.76 -3.23 7.01
CA VAL A 108 16.71 -3.80 7.88
C VAL A 108 17.34 -4.17 9.23
N ASP A 109 16.62 -3.92 10.30
CA ASP A 109 16.99 -4.37 11.64
C ASP A 109 17.13 -5.91 11.64
N PRO A 110 18.24 -6.48 12.14
CA PRO A 110 18.48 -7.91 12.10
C PRO A 110 17.40 -8.75 12.79
N ASP A 111 16.80 -8.26 13.86
CA ASP A 111 15.73 -8.97 14.58
C ASP A 111 14.45 -9.02 13.74
N ILE A 112 14.18 -7.96 12.97
CA ILE A 112 13.04 -7.92 12.03
C ILE A 112 13.30 -8.87 10.86
N GLU A 113 14.49 -8.85 10.27
CA GLU A 113 14.84 -9.76 9.18
C GLU A 113 14.71 -11.21 9.63
N GLN A 114 15.28 -11.55 10.79
CA GLN A 114 15.19 -12.89 11.35
C GLN A 114 13.74 -13.32 11.55
N ALA A 115 12.90 -12.48 12.17
CA ALA A 115 11.50 -12.79 12.42
C ALA A 115 10.73 -13.08 11.13
N VAL A 116 10.98 -12.31 10.06
CA VAL A 116 10.33 -12.55 8.76
C VAL A 116 10.85 -13.84 8.12
N ARG A 117 12.15 -14.12 8.16
CA ARG A 117 12.70 -15.35 7.58
C ARG A 117 12.28 -16.61 8.33
N GLU A 118 12.04 -16.53 9.64
CA GLU A 118 11.52 -17.62 10.47
C GLU A 118 10.08 -18.02 10.11
N CYS A 119 9.33 -17.18 9.37
CA CYS A 119 8.05 -17.60 8.80
C CYS A 119 8.18 -18.68 7.72
N GLY A 120 9.34 -18.79 7.05
CA GLY A 120 9.56 -19.77 5.98
C GLY A 120 9.34 -21.23 6.41
N PRO A 121 9.98 -21.72 7.49
CA PRO A 121 9.71 -23.03 8.05
C PRO A 121 8.23 -23.29 8.35
N THR A 122 7.55 -22.32 8.98
CA THR A 122 6.11 -22.42 9.27
C THR A 122 5.27 -22.59 8.01
N PHE A 123 5.56 -21.82 6.94
CA PHE A 123 4.85 -21.99 5.68
C PHE A 123 5.10 -23.36 5.03
N LYS A 124 6.32 -23.90 5.15
CA LYS A 124 6.60 -25.28 4.67
C LYS A 124 5.84 -26.33 5.46
N GLU A 125 5.74 -26.20 6.77
CA GLU A 125 4.93 -27.08 7.63
C GLU A 125 3.43 -27.03 7.26
N LEU A 126 2.94 -25.86 6.85
CA LEU A 126 1.58 -25.66 6.33
C LEU A 126 1.39 -26.16 4.88
N GLY A 127 2.43 -26.72 4.27
CA GLY A 127 2.38 -27.37 2.96
C GLY A 127 2.69 -26.48 1.76
N ALA A 128 3.20 -25.26 1.96
CA ALA A 128 3.72 -24.43 0.89
C ALA A 128 5.15 -24.85 0.51
N THR A 129 5.58 -24.49 -0.71
CA THR A 129 7.01 -24.42 -1.06
C THR A 129 7.51 -23.02 -0.82
N VAL A 130 8.73 -22.91 -0.25
CA VAL A 130 9.33 -21.58 0.05
C VAL A 130 10.74 -21.58 -0.51
N ASP A 131 10.97 -20.66 -1.43
CA ASP A 131 12.25 -20.45 -2.12
C ASP A 131 12.79 -19.04 -1.85
N SER A 132 13.97 -18.73 -2.35
CA SER A 132 14.48 -17.37 -2.51
C SER A 132 14.61 -17.07 -3.99
N ILE A 133 14.31 -15.83 -4.38
CA ILE A 133 14.44 -15.35 -5.75
C ILE A 133 15.20 -14.03 -5.76
N ASP A 134 16.06 -13.83 -6.74
CA ASP A 134 16.60 -12.51 -7.04
C ASP A 134 15.46 -11.63 -7.60
N PHE A 135 15.37 -10.39 -7.12
CA PHE A 135 14.32 -9.47 -7.51
C PHE A 135 14.90 -8.06 -7.77
N ASP A 136 15.71 -7.96 -8.80
CA ASP A 136 16.40 -6.74 -9.19
C ASP A 136 15.46 -5.61 -9.61
N GLU A 137 14.25 -5.95 -10.06
CA GLU A 137 13.21 -4.99 -10.43
C GLU A 137 12.82 -4.09 -9.25
N ALA A 138 12.92 -4.58 -8.02
CA ALA A 138 12.68 -3.75 -6.84
C ALA A 138 13.70 -2.62 -6.71
N GLU A 139 14.98 -2.90 -6.99
CA GLU A 139 16.02 -1.87 -7.00
C GLU A 139 15.85 -0.90 -8.18
N GLN A 140 15.51 -1.40 -9.36
CA GLN A 140 15.22 -0.56 -10.52
C GLN A 140 14.05 0.38 -10.25
N ALA A 141 12.95 -0.13 -9.67
CA ALA A 141 11.79 0.70 -9.28
C ALA A 141 12.17 1.75 -8.24
N ARG A 142 13.02 1.39 -7.25
CA ARG A 142 13.52 2.32 -6.24
C ARG A 142 14.37 3.43 -6.85
N GLN A 143 15.19 3.13 -7.85
CA GLN A 143 16.00 4.12 -8.55
C GLN A 143 15.16 5.05 -9.40
N LEU A 144 14.18 4.54 -10.15
CA LEU A 144 13.27 5.33 -10.97
C LEU A 144 12.45 6.31 -10.14
N ASN A 145 12.03 5.95 -8.95
CA ASN A 145 11.24 6.78 -8.06
C ASN A 145 11.99 7.16 -6.76
N SER A 146 13.31 7.28 -6.82
CA SER A 146 14.18 7.48 -5.66
C SER A 146 13.85 8.70 -4.80
N LYS A 147 13.21 9.73 -5.40
CA LYS A 147 12.79 10.96 -4.73
C LYS A 147 11.29 11.03 -4.47
N GLY A 148 10.54 9.96 -4.77
CA GLY A 148 9.08 9.99 -4.73
C GLY A 148 8.49 10.97 -5.73
N LEU A 149 9.07 11.07 -6.92
CA LEU A 149 8.74 12.09 -7.93
C LEU A 149 7.27 12.06 -8.32
N ILE A 150 6.70 10.88 -8.57
CA ILE A 150 5.29 10.73 -8.96
C ILE A 150 4.38 11.28 -7.87
N ILE A 151 4.59 10.83 -6.62
CA ILE A 151 3.79 11.30 -5.48
C ILE A 151 3.93 12.81 -5.30
N ALA A 152 5.15 13.34 -5.37
CA ALA A 152 5.39 14.76 -5.17
C ALA A 152 4.72 15.61 -6.25
N ALA A 153 4.86 15.24 -7.54
CA ALA A 153 4.27 15.96 -8.67
C ALA A 153 2.75 15.97 -8.61
N GLU A 154 2.13 14.81 -8.35
CA GLU A 154 0.68 14.69 -8.26
C GLU A 154 0.13 15.38 -7.01
N ALA A 155 0.78 15.21 -5.85
CA ALA A 155 0.38 15.88 -4.61
C ALA A 155 0.46 17.40 -4.73
N TYR A 156 1.53 17.94 -5.34
CA TYR A 156 1.62 19.37 -5.62
C TYR A 156 0.49 19.83 -6.54
N THR A 157 0.25 19.13 -7.64
CA THR A 157 -0.76 19.51 -8.62
C THR A 157 -2.15 19.55 -8.01
N LEU A 158 -2.50 18.51 -7.24
CA LEU A 158 -3.81 18.40 -6.57
C LEU A 158 -4.00 19.44 -5.46
N ASN A 159 -2.93 19.79 -4.75
CA ASN A 159 -2.97 20.69 -3.60
C ASN A 159 -2.40 22.08 -3.88
N LYS A 160 -2.13 22.41 -5.16
CA LYS A 160 -1.45 23.63 -5.56
C LYS A 160 -2.03 24.90 -4.92
N LYS A 161 -3.35 25.03 -4.94
CA LYS A 161 -4.03 26.19 -4.36
C LYS A 161 -3.68 26.36 -2.89
N TRP A 162 -3.81 25.33 -2.09
CA TRP A 162 -3.51 25.37 -0.65
C TRP A 162 -2.03 25.63 -0.38
N LEU A 163 -1.15 25.02 -1.19
CA LEU A 163 0.30 25.18 -1.05
C LEU A 163 0.80 26.59 -1.44
N GLU A 164 0.10 27.29 -2.32
CA GLU A 164 0.48 28.63 -2.76
C GLU A 164 -0.24 29.75 -2.01
N GLU A 165 -1.47 29.53 -1.55
CA GLU A 165 -2.29 30.57 -0.91
C GLU A 165 -2.37 30.45 0.61
N ASP A 166 -2.29 29.23 1.17
CA ASP A 166 -2.58 28.94 2.58
C ASP A 166 -1.53 28.01 3.23
N PHE A 167 -0.29 28.07 2.79
CA PHE A 167 0.79 27.16 3.22
C PHE A 167 0.90 27.03 4.75
N GLU A 168 0.80 28.17 5.45
CA GLU A 168 0.92 28.24 6.91
C GLU A 168 -0.19 27.50 7.67
N ARG A 169 -1.30 27.16 6.99
CA ARG A 169 -2.42 26.41 7.58
C ARG A 169 -2.28 24.90 7.43
N LEU A 170 -1.30 24.45 6.66
CA LEU A 170 -1.02 23.04 6.43
C LEU A 170 -0.04 22.50 7.47
N ASP A 171 -0.08 21.19 7.73
CA ASP A 171 0.99 20.55 8.46
C ASP A 171 2.33 20.78 7.76
N PRO A 172 3.33 21.36 8.45
CA PRO A 172 4.57 21.79 7.80
C PRO A 172 5.37 20.62 7.21
N ILE A 173 5.34 19.44 7.81
CA ILE A 173 6.06 18.27 7.29
C ILE A 173 5.42 17.80 5.99
N VAL A 174 4.10 17.72 5.95
CA VAL A 174 3.33 17.30 4.78
C VAL A 174 3.46 18.34 3.66
N ALA A 175 3.26 19.62 3.97
CA ALA A 175 3.36 20.72 3.01
C ALA A 175 4.75 20.78 2.34
N HIS A 176 5.82 20.63 3.14
CA HIS A 176 7.19 20.61 2.61
C HIS A 176 7.49 19.39 1.71
N ARG A 177 6.79 18.28 1.92
CA ARG A 177 6.90 17.12 1.01
C ARG A 177 6.19 17.40 -0.31
N MET A 178 4.96 17.90 -0.24
CA MET A 178 4.14 18.17 -1.43
C MET A 178 4.73 19.30 -2.30
N ILE A 179 5.25 20.39 -1.71
CA ILE A 179 5.78 21.53 -2.46
C ILE A 179 7.00 21.16 -3.33
N LYS A 180 7.71 20.08 -3.01
CA LYS A 180 8.81 19.56 -3.84
C LYS A 180 8.36 19.20 -5.25
N GLY A 181 7.09 18.82 -5.42
CA GLY A 181 6.50 18.50 -6.72
C GLY A 181 6.48 19.68 -7.68
N LYS A 182 6.56 20.93 -7.18
CA LYS A 182 6.66 22.13 -8.02
C LYS A 182 7.90 22.14 -8.93
N ALA A 183 8.97 21.47 -8.50
CA ALA A 183 10.25 21.44 -9.22
C ALA A 183 10.39 20.21 -10.14
N VAL A 184 9.39 19.34 -10.20
CA VAL A 184 9.43 18.15 -11.06
C VAL A 184 9.13 18.55 -12.50
N GLU A 185 10.10 18.32 -13.38
CA GLU A 185 9.93 18.56 -14.80
C GLU A 185 9.04 17.47 -15.43
N THR A 186 8.24 17.85 -16.43
CA THR A 186 7.36 16.90 -17.13
C THR A 186 8.11 15.71 -17.72
N SER A 187 9.34 15.93 -18.18
CA SER A 187 10.22 14.89 -18.73
C SER A 187 10.75 13.91 -17.67
N GLU A 188 10.76 14.31 -16.41
CA GLU A 188 11.11 13.41 -15.28
C GLU A 188 9.91 12.59 -14.80
N TYR A 189 8.71 13.15 -14.99
CA TYR A 189 7.46 12.48 -14.59
C TYR A 189 7.05 11.40 -15.60
N LEU A 190 7.27 11.63 -16.91
CA LEU A 190 6.92 10.72 -18.02
C LEU A 190 8.01 9.67 -18.27
#